data_f723b16c0f804a92510016303f33937f
#
_entry.id   f723b16c0f804a92510016303f33937f
#
_cell.length_a   1.000
_cell.length_b   1.000
_cell.length_c   1.000
_cell.angle_alpha   90.00
_cell.angle_beta   90.00
_cell.angle_gamma   90.00
#
_symmetry.space_group_name_H-M   'P 1'
#
loop_
_entity.id
_entity.type
_entity.pdbx_description
1 polymer ?
#
loop_
_entity_poly.entity_id
_entity_poly.type
_entity_poly.pdbx_seq_one_letter_code
_entity_poly.pdbx_strand_id
1 'polypeptide(L)'
;MGGVQQERIVLNEESLWYGGKRERAVEAGKEKLEKVRELLEKGEASKAQTLCSRWFVGNPRYTNPYHPAAEAVLNFEPFGKVKEYFRGIDLEKGEAGVKICFDNCETVREIFSSVKYQVTALRMKTDKEQGMS
;
A
#
# COMPACT_ATOMS: atom_id res chain seq x y z
N MET A 1 -6.45 -8.78 -2.54
CA MET A 1 -7.11 -9.74 -3.47
C MET A 1 -7.17 -11.13 -2.86
N GLY A 2 -8.24 -11.90 -3.10
CA GLY A 2 -8.33 -13.30 -2.64
C GLY A 2 -9.66 -13.73 -2.06
N GLY A 3 -10.70 -12.95 -2.10
CA GLY A 3 -12.02 -13.40 -1.64
C GLY A 3 -12.69 -14.38 -2.59
N VAL A 4 -13.48 -15.32 -2.08
CA VAL A 4 -14.20 -16.30 -2.92
C VAL A 4 -15.40 -15.65 -3.60
N GLN A 5 -16.25 -15.00 -2.82
CA GLN A 5 -17.50 -14.37 -3.29
C GLN A 5 -17.35 -12.85 -3.49
N GLN A 6 -16.35 -12.24 -2.89
CA GLN A 6 -16.11 -10.83 -3.02
C GLN A 6 -14.60 -10.56 -3.20
N GLU A 7 -14.27 -9.73 -4.16
CA GLU A 7 -12.92 -9.23 -4.35
C GLU A 7 -12.87 -7.75 -4.02
N ARG A 8 -11.93 -7.37 -3.17
CA ARG A 8 -11.70 -6.00 -2.77
C ARG A 8 -10.31 -5.57 -3.21
N ILE A 9 -10.24 -4.58 -4.08
CA ILE A 9 -8.99 -4.06 -4.65
C ILE A 9 -8.88 -2.59 -4.26
N VAL A 10 -7.94 -2.27 -3.40
CA VAL A 10 -7.62 -0.89 -3.04
C VAL A 10 -6.58 -0.38 -4.02
N LEU A 11 -6.91 0.68 -4.73
CA LEU A 11 -6.04 1.34 -5.70
C LEU A 11 -5.40 2.56 -5.07
N ASN A 12 -4.09 2.69 -5.28
CA ASN A 12 -3.31 3.82 -4.82
C ASN A 12 -2.70 4.54 -6.03
N GLU A 13 -2.49 5.83 -5.88
CA GLU A 13 -1.76 6.66 -6.83
C GLU A 13 -0.71 7.45 -6.04
N GLU A 14 0.54 7.45 -6.53
CA GLU A 14 1.71 7.90 -5.77
C GLU A 14 1.71 9.38 -5.38
N SER A 15 0.98 10.21 -6.12
CA SER A 15 0.87 11.64 -5.85
C SER A 15 -0.26 12.02 -4.88
N LEU A 16 -1.14 11.09 -4.55
CA LEU A 16 -2.29 11.34 -3.69
C LEU A 16 -1.92 11.30 -2.19
N TRP A 17 -1.65 12.50 -1.67
CA TRP A 17 -1.39 12.71 -0.26
C TRP A 17 -2.40 13.66 0.34
N TYR A 18 -2.80 13.40 1.60
CA TYR A 18 -3.68 14.31 2.33
C TYR A 18 -2.96 15.64 2.63
N GLY A 19 -3.58 16.74 2.23
CA GLY A 19 -3.02 18.08 2.38
C GLY A 19 -2.01 18.44 1.29
N GLY A 20 -1.88 19.72 1.00
CA GLY A 20 -0.98 20.25 -0.01
C GLY A 20 0.48 20.28 0.42
N LYS A 21 1.34 20.77 -0.48
CA LYS A 21 2.75 21.04 -0.18
C LYS A 21 2.86 21.99 1.01
N ARG A 22 3.66 21.62 2.00
CA ARG A 22 3.93 22.41 3.21
C ARG A 22 5.41 22.65 3.35
N GLU A 23 5.78 23.89 3.70
CA GLU A 23 7.13 24.17 4.13
C GLU A 23 7.37 23.52 5.50
N ARG A 24 8.35 22.64 5.56
CA ARG A 24 8.72 21.89 6.77
C ARG A 24 10.13 22.22 7.25
N ALA A 25 10.74 23.23 6.65
CA ALA A 25 12.05 23.67 7.07
C ALA A 25 12.05 24.00 8.56
N VAL A 26 13.05 23.50 9.25
CA VAL A 26 13.21 23.72 10.68
C VAL A 26 14.16 24.89 10.84
N GLU A 27 13.78 25.88 11.63
CA GLU A 27 14.68 26.96 12.05
C GLU A 27 15.73 26.44 13.06
N ALA A 28 16.42 25.37 12.68
CA ALA A 28 17.49 24.81 13.49
C ALA A 28 18.82 25.41 13.06
N GLY A 29 19.23 26.46 13.72
CA GLY A 29 20.51 27.10 13.47
C GLY A 29 21.71 26.26 13.92
N LYS A 30 22.92 26.69 13.52
CA LYS A 30 24.20 26.09 13.89
C LYS A 30 24.35 25.92 15.40
N GLU A 31 23.95 26.94 16.18
CA GLU A 31 24.00 26.92 17.65
C GLU A 31 23.21 25.75 18.27
N LYS A 32 22.03 25.42 17.75
CA LYS A 32 21.25 24.29 18.23
C LYS A 32 21.96 22.95 17.97
N LEU A 33 22.64 22.83 16.83
CA LEU A 33 23.42 21.64 16.50
C LEU A 33 24.64 21.50 17.41
N GLU A 34 25.36 22.60 17.68
CA GLU A 34 26.49 22.62 18.62
C GLU A 34 26.07 22.21 20.01
N LYS A 35 24.92 22.69 20.48
CA LYS A 35 24.38 22.28 21.78
C LYS A 35 24.09 20.78 21.87
N VAL A 36 23.58 20.18 20.83
CA VAL A 36 23.37 18.73 20.78
C VAL A 36 24.69 17.98 20.81
N ARG A 37 25.72 18.45 20.06
CA ARG A 37 27.05 17.85 20.05
C ARG A 37 27.70 17.90 21.43
N GLU A 38 27.67 19.05 22.12
CA GLU A 38 28.16 19.18 23.48
C GLU A 38 27.54 18.17 24.45
N LEU A 39 26.23 17.90 24.33
CA LEU A 39 25.56 16.91 25.16
C LEU A 39 26.04 15.49 24.88
N LEU A 40 26.27 15.19 23.60
CA LEU A 40 26.81 13.88 23.18
C LEU A 40 28.24 13.67 23.70
N GLU A 41 29.08 14.70 23.60
CA GLU A 41 30.46 14.66 24.16
C GLU A 41 30.49 14.48 25.67
N LYS A 42 29.50 15.00 26.38
CA LYS A 42 29.30 14.80 27.82
C LYS A 42 28.67 13.45 28.18
N GLY A 43 28.35 12.60 27.19
CA GLY A 43 27.68 11.32 27.42
C GLY A 43 26.17 11.46 27.74
N GLU A 44 25.57 12.63 27.59
CA GLU A 44 24.18 12.92 27.92
C GLU A 44 23.23 12.61 26.74
N ALA A 45 23.31 11.40 26.19
CA ALA A 45 22.62 11.01 24.98
C ALA A 45 21.08 11.20 25.02
N SER A 46 20.45 10.92 26.15
CA SER A 46 19.00 11.09 26.32
C SER A 46 18.57 12.56 26.24
N LYS A 47 19.36 13.48 26.75
CA LYS A 47 19.09 14.92 26.64
C LYS A 47 19.31 15.40 25.21
N ALA A 48 20.39 14.93 24.56
CA ALA A 48 20.65 15.20 23.14
C ALA A 48 19.49 14.73 22.26
N GLN A 49 19.00 13.52 22.44
CA GLN A 49 17.84 12.98 21.71
C GLN A 49 16.57 13.84 21.91
N THR A 50 16.31 14.27 23.13
CA THR A 50 15.17 15.14 23.44
C THR A 50 15.25 16.46 22.66
N LEU A 51 16.44 17.09 22.66
CA LEU A 51 16.66 18.33 21.91
C LEU A 51 16.58 18.13 20.39
N CYS A 52 17.13 17.03 19.86
CA CYS A 52 16.98 16.65 18.46
C CYS A 52 15.52 16.51 18.07
N SER A 53 14.74 15.78 18.84
CA SER A 53 13.31 15.60 18.60
C SER A 53 12.51 16.88 18.66
N ARG A 54 13.00 17.89 19.38
CA ARG A 54 12.33 19.21 19.50
C ARG A 54 12.76 20.18 18.39
N TRP A 55 14.02 20.18 18.00
CA TRP A 55 14.60 21.20 17.16
C TRP A 55 14.80 20.80 15.71
N PHE A 56 14.96 19.49 15.41
CA PHE A 56 15.32 19.01 14.08
C PHE A 56 14.23 18.17 13.41
N VAL A 57 13.06 18.09 14.02
CA VAL A 57 11.90 17.45 13.41
C VAL A 57 11.01 18.51 12.78
N GLY A 58 10.59 18.30 11.54
CA GLY A 58 9.74 19.24 10.81
C GLY A 58 8.40 19.53 11.51
N ASN A 59 7.82 20.67 11.20
CA ASN A 59 6.51 21.08 11.70
C ASN A 59 5.48 21.14 10.54
N PRO A 60 4.43 20.33 10.56
CA PRO A 60 4.08 19.31 11.55
C PRO A 60 5.05 18.12 11.58
N ARG A 61 5.17 17.49 12.73
CA ARG A 61 6.14 16.42 13.01
C ARG A 61 5.99 15.18 12.15
N TYR A 62 4.76 14.88 11.77
CA TYR A 62 4.43 13.68 11.01
C TYR A 62 4.24 14.00 9.52
N THR A 63 4.56 13.01 8.68
CA THR A 63 4.25 13.08 7.25
C THR A 63 2.73 13.12 7.06
N ASN A 64 2.28 13.72 5.97
CA ASN A 64 0.88 13.65 5.59
C ASN A 64 0.50 12.20 5.35
N PRO A 65 -0.71 11.77 5.73
CA PRO A 65 -1.17 10.42 5.43
C PRO A 65 -1.33 10.25 3.92
N TYR A 66 -1.00 9.05 3.46
CA TYR A 66 -1.23 8.63 2.09
C TYR A 66 -2.74 8.42 1.87
N HIS A 67 -3.25 8.86 0.73
CA HIS A 67 -4.68 8.78 0.43
C HIS A 67 -4.94 7.66 -0.57
N PRO A 68 -5.83 6.69 -0.29
CA PRO A 68 -6.23 5.72 -1.30
C PRO A 68 -6.97 6.45 -2.43
N ALA A 69 -6.67 6.08 -3.67
CA ALA A 69 -7.28 6.70 -4.86
C ALA A 69 -8.72 6.21 -5.05
N ALA A 70 -8.91 4.91 -4.97
CA ALA A 70 -10.20 4.28 -5.17
C ALA A 70 -10.23 2.88 -4.56
N GLU A 71 -11.43 2.34 -4.45
CA GLU A 71 -11.66 0.96 -4.08
C GLU A 71 -12.62 0.33 -5.09
N ALA A 72 -12.20 -0.80 -5.68
CA ALA A 72 -13.05 -1.62 -6.51
C ALA A 72 -13.53 -2.83 -5.71
N VAL A 73 -14.83 -3.02 -5.64
CA VAL A 73 -15.46 -4.17 -5.01
C VAL A 73 -16.20 -4.96 -6.07
N LEU A 74 -15.79 -6.21 -6.26
CA LEU A 74 -16.38 -7.13 -7.21
C LEU A 74 -17.09 -8.22 -6.44
N ASN A 75 -18.38 -8.40 -6.69
CA ASN A 75 -19.17 -9.46 -6.09
C ASN A 75 -19.40 -10.56 -7.12
N PHE A 76 -19.27 -11.80 -6.69
CA PHE A 76 -19.46 -12.97 -7.55
C PHE A 76 -20.59 -13.81 -7.01
N GLU A 77 -21.43 -14.26 -7.92
CA GLU A 77 -22.41 -15.31 -7.61
C GLU A 77 -21.65 -16.60 -7.21
N PRO A 78 -22.17 -17.35 -6.23
CA PRO A 78 -21.52 -18.60 -5.82
C PRO A 78 -21.57 -19.62 -6.95
N PHE A 79 -20.39 -20.07 -7.39
CA PHE A 79 -20.25 -21.10 -8.43
C PHE A 79 -20.46 -22.53 -7.93
N GLY A 80 -20.64 -22.72 -6.63
CA GLY A 80 -20.77 -24.01 -5.99
C GLY A 80 -19.87 -24.13 -4.75
N LYS A 81 -19.59 -25.37 -4.35
CA LYS A 81 -18.76 -25.66 -3.19
C LYS A 81 -17.27 -25.58 -3.58
N VAL A 82 -16.49 -24.83 -2.83
CA VAL A 82 -15.04 -24.73 -3.03
C VAL A 82 -14.37 -26.05 -2.67
N LYS A 83 -13.59 -26.60 -3.58
CA LYS A 83 -12.75 -27.80 -3.40
C LYS A 83 -11.30 -27.43 -3.13
N GLU A 84 -10.77 -26.52 -3.93
CA GLU A 84 -9.39 -26.08 -3.81
C GLU A 84 -9.32 -24.55 -3.95
N TYR A 85 -8.37 -23.97 -3.23
CA TYR A 85 -8.12 -22.53 -3.25
C TYR A 85 -6.63 -22.28 -3.21
N PHE A 86 -6.15 -21.48 -4.15
CA PHE A 86 -4.78 -21.00 -4.20
C PHE A 86 -4.75 -19.49 -4.43
N ARG A 87 -3.84 -18.80 -3.76
CA ARG A 87 -3.48 -17.41 -4.07
C ARG A 87 -1.98 -17.21 -3.96
N GLY A 88 -1.44 -16.33 -4.79
CA GLY A 88 -0.01 -16.05 -4.78
C GLY A 88 0.34 -14.77 -5.50
N ILE A 89 1.61 -14.42 -5.39
CA ILE A 89 2.22 -13.31 -6.13
C ILE A 89 3.43 -13.88 -6.85
N ASP A 90 3.50 -13.65 -8.15
CA ASP A 90 4.68 -13.89 -8.98
C ASP A 90 5.50 -12.59 -9.00
N LEU A 91 6.61 -12.58 -8.26
CA LEU A 91 7.46 -11.39 -8.12
C LEU A 91 8.27 -11.08 -9.40
N GLU A 92 8.53 -12.08 -10.23
CA GLU A 92 9.26 -11.89 -11.50
C GLU A 92 8.37 -11.18 -12.52
N LYS A 93 7.09 -11.54 -12.56
CA LYS A 93 6.10 -10.92 -13.46
C LYS A 93 5.40 -9.71 -12.87
N GLY A 94 5.46 -9.53 -11.55
CA GLY A 94 4.70 -8.50 -10.85
C GLY A 94 3.19 -8.76 -10.91
N GLU A 95 2.78 -10.03 -10.91
CA GLU A 95 1.38 -10.46 -11.02
C GLU A 95 0.90 -11.09 -9.72
N ALA A 96 -0.30 -10.71 -9.27
CA ALA A 96 -0.98 -11.40 -8.19
C ALA A 96 -2.13 -12.22 -8.75
N GLY A 97 -2.30 -13.45 -8.24
CA GLY A 97 -3.29 -14.38 -8.76
C GLY A 97 -4.08 -15.12 -7.68
N VAL A 98 -5.30 -15.47 -8.04
CA VAL A 98 -6.19 -16.35 -7.26
C VAL A 98 -6.78 -17.38 -8.18
N LYS A 99 -6.65 -18.64 -7.81
CA LYS A 99 -7.27 -19.79 -8.48
C LYS A 99 -8.21 -20.49 -7.51
N ILE A 100 -9.44 -20.72 -7.93
CA ILE A 100 -10.47 -21.38 -7.13
C ILE A 100 -11.08 -22.50 -7.95
N CYS A 101 -10.97 -23.73 -7.45
CA CYS A 101 -11.64 -24.88 -8.02
C CYS A 101 -12.93 -25.14 -7.22
N PHE A 102 -14.05 -25.05 -7.88
CA PHE A 102 -15.36 -25.42 -7.34
C PHE A 102 -15.67 -26.85 -7.74
N ASP A 103 -16.79 -27.38 -7.27
CA ASP A 103 -17.26 -28.72 -7.64
C ASP A 103 -17.66 -28.84 -9.11
N ASN A 104 -17.94 -27.75 -9.79
CA ASN A 104 -18.49 -27.69 -11.15
C ASN A 104 -17.76 -26.73 -12.10
N CYS A 105 -16.77 -25.98 -11.64
CA CYS A 105 -15.98 -25.09 -12.48
C CYS A 105 -14.68 -24.62 -11.81
N GLU A 106 -13.81 -24.04 -12.59
CA GLU A 106 -12.60 -23.36 -12.14
C GLU A 106 -12.67 -21.86 -12.47
N THR A 107 -12.21 -21.03 -11.56
CA THR A 107 -12.05 -19.59 -11.79
C THR A 107 -10.62 -19.16 -11.51
N VAL A 108 -10.09 -18.31 -12.39
CA VAL A 108 -8.76 -17.70 -12.24
C VAL A 108 -8.91 -16.18 -12.33
N ARG A 109 -8.32 -15.48 -11.39
CA ARG A 109 -8.24 -14.02 -11.37
C ARG A 109 -6.79 -13.60 -11.27
N GLU A 110 -6.37 -12.71 -12.11
CA GLU A 110 -5.00 -12.20 -12.18
C GLU A 110 -5.03 -10.69 -12.25
N ILE A 111 -4.17 -10.04 -11.48
CA ILE A 111 -4.05 -8.59 -11.46
C ILE A 111 -2.59 -8.17 -11.58
N PHE A 112 -2.33 -7.15 -12.36
CA PHE A 112 -1.03 -6.49 -12.45
C PHE A 112 -1.19 -5.00 -12.72
N SER A 113 -0.17 -4.21 -12.36
CA SER A 113 -0.12 -2.78 -12.63
C SER A 113 1.01 -2.48 -13.61
N SER A 114 0.71 -1.65 -14.61
CA SER A 114 1.69 -1.21 -15.60
C SER A 114 2.01 0.26 -15.43
N VAL A 115 3.23 0.56 -15.00
CA VAL A 115 3.73 1.94 -14.90
C VAL A 115 3.77 2.61 -16.26
N LYS A 116 4.16 1.89 -17.31
CA LYS A 116 4.24 2.40 -18.69
C LYS A 116 2.89 2.92 -19.19
N TYR A 117 1.82 2.18 -18.91
CA TYR A 117 0.48 2.50 -19.40
C TYR A 117 -0.40 3.19 -18.35
N GLN A 118 0.11 3.38 -17.13
CA GLN A 118 -0.61 4.01 -16.01
C GLN A 118 -1.97 3.35 -15.74
N VAL A 119 -1.99 2.01 -15.79
CA VAL A 119 -3.21 1.21 -15.59
C VAL A 119 -2.95 0.05 -14.65
N THR A 120 -4.00 -0.36 -13.95
CA THR A 120 -4.09 -1.65 -13.29
C THR A 120 -5.07 -2.52 -14.08
N ALA A 121 -4.61 -3.68 -14.52
CA ALA A 121 -5.41 -4.64 -15.29
C ALA A 121 -5.81 -5.81 -14.40
N LEU A 122 -7.09 -6.16 -14.44
CA LEU A 122 -7.64 -7.36 -13.82
C LEU A 122 -8.16 -8.27 -14.91
N ARG A 123 -7.66 -9.49 -14.96
CA ARG A 123 -8.12 -10.56 -15.85
C ARG A 123 -8.86 -11.62 -15.04
N MET A 124 -10.04 -11.99 -15.51
CA MET A 124 -10.84 -13.06 -14.92
C MET A 124 -11.17 -14.09 -15.99
N LYS A 125 -11.08 -15.35 -15.62
CA LYS A 125 -11.41 -16.50 -16.47
C LYS A 125 -12.24 -17.49 -15.68
N THR A 126 -13.16 -18.12 -16.37
CA THR A 126 -13.91 -19.27 -15.87
C THR A 126 -14.07 -20.28 -17.01
N ASP A 127 -14.09 -21.55 -16.68
CA ASP A 127 -14.36 -22.63 -17.62
C ASP A 127 -15.86 -22.90 -17.82
N LYS A 128 -16.71 -22.13 -17.13
CA LYS A 128 -18.17 -22.21 -17.25
C LYS A 128 -18.71 -21.11 -18.17
N GLU A 129 -19.56 -21.46 -19.14
CA GLU A 129 -20.14 -20.54 -20.12
C GLU A 129 -21.13 -19.50 -19.54
N GLN A 130 -21.50 -19.60 -18.28
CA GLN A 130 -22.40 -18.62 -17.66
C GLN A 130 -21.65 -17.34 -17.33
N GLY A 131 -22.03 -16.29 -18.06
CA GLY A 131 -21.40 -15.00 -18.02
C GLY A 131 -21.41 -14.31 -16.68
N MET A 132 -20.41 -13.45 -16.51
CA MET A 132 -20.46 -12.35 -15.57
C MET A 132 -21.57 -11.39 -16.04
N SER A 133 -22.63 -11.26 -15.26
CA SER A 133 -23.68 -10.26 -15.48
C SER A 133 -23.33 -8.93 -14.82
#